data_76c3335e37839333734b7e35078558a2
#
_entry.id   76c3335e37839333734b7e35078558a2
#
_cell.length_a   1.000
_cell.length_b   1.000
_cell.length_c   1.000
_cell.angle_alpha   90.00
_cell.angle_beta   90.00
_cell.angle_gamma   90.00
#
_symmetry.space_group_name_H-M   'P 1'
#
loop_
_entity.id
_entity.type
_entity.pdbx_description
1 polymer ?
#
loop_
_entity_poly.entity_id
_entity_poly.type
_entity_poly.pdbx_seq_one_letter_code
_entity_poly.pdbx_strand_id
1 'polypeptide(L)'
;MRFFLEFSYAGTNYHGWQRQPNAVSVQEVMEQALETLLKTPIPLTAAGRTDTGVHARQMFAHFEHDFRYDEKTKLVHQLNQFLPHDIVIHSLKTVTQTAHARFDALSRTYEYHISNRKSPFENELHYELRQKLDIEAMNKAAKVLMEYEDFECFSKSKTDVKTYLCQITHAQWTVSEKGYTFTITANRFLRNMVRAIVGTLIEIGLKKKTVEDLHQIIQSKNRSSAGYSVPAQGLFLTKITYPKELFI
;
A
#
# COMPACT_ATOMS: atom_id res chain seq x y z
N MET A 1 -2.94 -18.52 20.68
CA MET A 1 -4.03 -17.83 19.93
C MET A 1 -3.44 -17.01 18.82
N ARG A 2 -4.22 -16.71 17.73
CA ARG A 2 -3.77 -15.83 16.62
C ARG A 2 -4.39 -14.45 16.73
N PHE A 3 -3.58 -13.42 16.40
CA PHE A 3 -3.97 -12.03 16.52
C PHE A 3 -3.65 -11.28 15.22
N PHE A 4 -4.53 -10.33 14.89
CA PHE A 4 -4.24 -9.29 13.91
C PHE A 4 -3.85 -8.01 14.63
N LEU A 5 -2.64 -7.53 14.35
CA LEU A 5 -2.14 -6.22 14.77
C LEU A 5 -2.46 -5.22 13.66
N GLU A 6 -3.25 -4.20 13.98
CA GLU A 6 -3.58 -3.08 13.09
C GLU A 6 -2.67 -1.90 13.41
N PHE A 7 -2.00 -1.36 12.40
CA PHE A 7 -1.03 -0.29 12.57
C PHE A 7 -0.93 0.60 11.33
N SER A 8 -0.28 1.78 11.52
CA SER A 8 0.08 2.72 10.46
C SER A 8 1.56 3.08 10.56
N TYR A 9 2.12 3.54 9.43
CA TYR A 9 3.51 4.06 9.41
C TYR A 9 3.74 5.07 8.28
N ALA A 10 4.65 6.01 8.53
CA ALA A 10 5.26 6.83 7.51
C ALA A 10 6.51 6.11 6.99
N GLY A 11 6.51 5.74 5.70
CA GLY A 11 7.55 4.87 5.11
C GLY A 11 8.85 5.57 4.75
N THR A 12 8.97 6.89 4.94
CA THR A 12 10.10 7.71 4.49
C THR A 12 11.45 7.15 4.96
N ASN A 13 11.54 6.74 6.22
CA ASN A 13 12.79 6.26 6.85
C ASN A 13 13.01 4.75 6.67
N TYR A 14 12.15 4.05 5.91
CA TYR A 14 12.19 2.59 5.81
C TYR A 14 12.38 2.11 4.38
N HIS A 15 13.13 1.00 4.27
CA HIS A 15 13.27 0.28 2.99
C HIS A 15 12.08 -0.64 2.70
N GLY A 16 10.88 -0.12 2.97
CA GLY A 16 9.61 -0.82 2.82
C GLY A 16 9.23 -1.67 4.04
N TRP A 17 8.19 -2.49 3.86
CA TRP A 17 7.71 -3.35 4.93
C TRP A 17 8.70 -4.46 5.29
N GLN A 18 9.11 -5.26 4.29
CA GLN A 18 9.74 -6.54 4.53
C GLN A 18 11.20 -6.43 4.99
N ARG A 19 11.55 -7.20 6.03
CA ARG A 19 12.94 -7.38 6.49
C ARG A 19 13.83 -7.84 5.35
N GLN A 20 14.99 -7.22 5.23
CA GLN A 20 16.00 -7.50 4.23
C GLN A 20 17.40 -7.22 4.79
N PRO A 21 18.46 -7.85 4.25
CA PRO A 21 19.82 -7.56 4.69
C PRO A 21 20.20 -6.09 4.43
N ASN A 22 20.93 -5.51 5.38
CA ASN A 22 21.57 -4.18 5.25
C ASN A 22 20.62 -2.99 5.07
N ALA A 23 19.35 -3.11 5.48
CA ALA A 23 18.39 -2.02 5.35
C ALA A 23 17.31 -2.12 6.40
N VAL A 24 17.05 -1.02 7.14
CA VAL A 24 15.99 -0.96 8.15
C VAL A 24 14.63 -1.03 7.50
N SER A 25 13.78 -1.95 7.96
CA SER A 25 12.42 -2.15 7.50
C SER A 25 11.41 -1.99 8.64
N VAL A 26 10.15 -1.69 8.31
CA VAL A 26 9.08 -1.58 9.32
C VAL A 26 8.91 -2.91 10.06
N GLN A 27 8.95 -4.05 9.36
CA GLN A 27 8.84 -5.37 9.97
C GLN A 27 9.92 -5.61 11.02
N GLU A 28 11.15 -5.28 10.72
CA GLU A 28 12.29 -5.48 11.64
C GLU A 28 12.12 -4.67 12.93
N VAL A 29 11.77 -3.38 12.82
CA VAL A 29 11.54 -2.52 13.98
C VAL A 29 10.40 -3.01 14.85
N MET A 30 9.30 -3.45 14.22
CA MET A 30 8.15 -3.98 14.95
C MET A 30 8.43 -5.33 15.62
N GLU A 31 9.14 -6.25 14.95
CA GLU A 31 9.53 -7.54 15.52
C GLU A 31 10.49 -7.36 16.70
N GLN A 32 11.46 -6.44 16.62
CA GLN A 32 12.35 -6.11 17.73
C GLN A 32 11.60 -5.51 18.93
N ALA A 33 10.61 -4.64 18.68
CA ALA A 33 9.77 -4.08 19.73
C ALA A 33 8.94 -5.17 20.43
N LEU A 34 8.31 -6.06 19.67
CA LEU A 34 7.56 -7.19 20.21
C LEU A 34 8.45 -8.14 21.00
N GLU A 35 9.62 -8.51 20.49
CA GLU A 35 10.57 -9.38 21.19
C GLU A 35 11.05 -8.74 22.49
N THR A 36 11.31 -7.44 22.49
CA THR A 36 11.73 -6.72 23.71
C THR A 36 10.65 -6.73 24.79
N LEU A 37 9.38 -6.55 24.41
CA LEU A 37 8.25 -6.46 25.35
C LEU A 37 7.76 -7.84 25.81
N LEU A 38 7.69 -8.82 24.89
CA LEU A 38 7.16 -10.15 25.15
C LEU A 38 8.24 -11.18 25.56
N LYS A 39 9.53 -10.78 25.48
CA LYS A 39 10.69 -11.62 25.83
C LYS A 39 10.78 -12.93 25.02
N THR A 40 10.21 -12.92 23.82
CA THR A 40 10.25 -14.04 22.88
C THR A 40 10.18 -13.50 21.45
N PRO A 41 10.87 -14.11 20.47
CA PRO A 41 10.76 -13.72 19.08
C PRO A 41 9.32 -13.89 18.56
N ILE A 42 8.79 -12.84 17.97
CA ILE A 42 7.43 -12.79 17.40
C ILE A 42 7.52 -12.45 15.90
N PRO A 43 7.52 -13.46 15.01
CA PRO A 43 7.53 -13.19 13.57
C PRO A 43 6.19 -12.62 13.12
N LEU A 44 6.23 -11.53 12.34
CA LEU A 44 5.06 -10.87 11.79
C LEU A 44 4.84 -11.26 10.33
N THR A 45 3.60 -11.64 10.00
CA THR A 45 3.18 -11.84 8.61
C THR A 45 2.15 -10.78 8.21
N ALA A 46 2.55 -9.83 7.36
CA ALA A 46 1.69 -8.73 6.97
C ALA A 46 0.72 -9.05 5.83
N ALA A 47 -0.32 -8.21 5.69
CA ALA A 47 -1.33 -8.25 4.65
C ALA A 47 -0.75 -8.01 3.23
N GLY A 48 0.41 -7.39 3.14
CA GLY A 48 1.10 -7.11 1.89
C GLY A 48 2.49 -6.54 2.13
N ARG A 49 3.23 -6.36 1.04
CA ARG A 49 4.53 -5.69 1.05
C ARG A 49 4.37 -4.30 0.47
N THR A 50 5.06 -3.34 1.06
CA THR A 50 5.23 -1.99 0.51
C THR A 50 6.67 -1.81 0.05
N ASP A 51 6.86 -1.03 -0.99
CA ASP A 51 8.20 -0.64 -1.46
C ASP A 51 8.82 0.43 -0.53
N THR A 52 10.12 0.66 -0.65
CA THR A 52 10.85 1.74 0.03
C THR A 52 10.13 3.09 -0.14
N GLY A 53 9.91 3.81 0.95
CA GLY A 53 9.29 5.13 0.98
C GLY A 53 7.76 5.13 0.83
N VAL A 54 7.11 3.98 0.70
CA VAL A 54 5.63 3.86 0.65
C VAL A 54 5.06 3.88 2.06
N HIS A 55 3.99 4.63 2.27
CA HIS A 55 3.31 4.77 3.55
C HIS A 55 2.14 3.80 3.70
N ALA A 56 1.71 3.58 4.93
CA ALA A 56 0.46 2.89 5.23
C ALA A 56 -0.31 3.64 6.33
N ARG A 57 -1.54 4.04 6.03
CA ARG A 57 -2.51 4.54 7.03
C ARG A 57 -3.21 3.41 7.76
N GLN A 58 -3.29 2.25 7.09
CA GLN A 58 -3.77 1.02 7.68
C GLN A 58 -3.00 -0.16 7.12
N MET A 59 -2.37 -0.92 7.99
CA MET A 59 -1.74 -2.21 7.68
C MET A 59 -2.15 -3.20 8.75
N PHE A 60 -2.21 -4.47 8.38
CA PHE A 60 -2.40 -5.58 9.30
C PHE A 60 -1.25 -6.56 9.18
N ALA A 61 -0.82 -7.08 10.32
CA ALA A 61 0.03 -8.26 10.39
C ALA A 61 -0.54 -9.25 11.39
N HIS A 62 -0.36 -10.54 11.14
CA HIS A 62 -0.73 -11.56 12.13
C HIS A 62 0.49 -12.16 12.78
N PHE A 63 0.28 -12.61 14.01
CA PHE A 63 1.20 -13.41 14.79
C PHE A 63 0.46 -14.29 15.79
N GLU A 64 1.17 -15.21 16.42
CA GLU A 64 0.64 -16.09 17.46
C GLU A 64 1.28 -15.78 18.80
N HIS A 65 0.47 -15.76 19.84
CA HIS A 65 0.92 -15.61 21.22
C HIS A 65 -0.17 -16.07 22.20
N ASP A 66 0.20 -16.36 23.45
CA ASP A 66 -0.72 -16.73 24.52
C ASP A 66 -0.78 -15.59 25.55
N PHE A 67 -1.67 -14.62 25.28
CA PHE A 67 -1.93 -13.51 26.20
C PHE A 67 -2.86 -13.91 27.34
N ARG A 68 -2.59 -13.37 28.54
CA ARG A 68 -3.57 -13.27 29.63
C ARG A 68 -4.58 -12.17 29.30
N TYR A 69 -5.72 -12.18 30.02
CA TYR A 69 -6.91 -11.38 29.67
C TYR A 69 -6.66 -9.87 29.49
N ASP A 70 -5.79 -9.25 30.31
CA ASP A 70 -5.50 -7.81 30.34
C ASP A 70 -4.26 -7.37 29.54
N GLU A 71 -3.47 -8.34 29.04
CA GLU A 71 -2.17 -8.06 28.42
C GLU A 71 -2.28 -7.43 27.03
N LYS A 72 -3.38 -7.66 26.30
CA LYS A 72 -3.55 -7.12 24.94
C LYS A 72 -3.60 -5.58 24.90
N THR A 73 -4.43 -4.97 25.72
CA THR A 73 -4.57 -3.51 25.77
C THR A 73 -3.28 -2.87 26.28
N LYS A 74 -2.64 -3.48 27.27
CA LYS A 74 -1.36 -3.05 27.81
C LYS A 74 -0.24 -3.11 26.75
N LEU A 75 -0.22 -4.18 25.93
CA LEU A 75 0.78 -4.32 24.86
C LEU A 75 0.65 -3.21 23.80
N VAL A 76 -0.56 -2.87 23.36
CA VAL A 76 -0.77 -1.77 22.39
C VAL A 76 -0.21 -0.46 22.95
N HIS A 77 -0.47 -0.14 24.21
CA HIS A 77 0.08 1.05 24.86
C HIS A 77 1.61 1.01 24.94
N GLN A 78 2.19 -0.12 25.38
CA GLN A 78 3.64 -0.30 25.50
C GLN A 78 4.35 -0.20 24.15
N LEU A 79 3.77 -0.80 23.10
CA LEU A 79 4.31 -0.69 21.74
C LEU A 79 4.35 0.76 21.27
N ASN A 80 3.27 1.54 21.48
CA ASN A 80 3.23 2.95 21.10
C ASN A 80 4.19 3.84 21.90
N GLN A 81 4.59 3.43 23.09
CA GLN A 81 5.64 4.11 23.86
C GLN A 81 7.04 3.72 23.40
N PHE A 82 7.22 2.50 22.90
CA PHE A 82 8.52 1.96 22.54
C PHE A 82 8.91 2.23 21.09
N LEU A 83 7.92 2.18 20.18
CA LEU A 83 8.13 2.38 18.75
C LEU A 83 8.49 3.84 18.41
N PRO A 84 9.26 4.09 17.33
CA PRO A 84 9.51 5.44 16.84
C PRO A 84 8.19 6.11 16.38
N HIS A 85 8.19 7.45 16.36
CA HIS A 85 6.98 8.27 16.11
C HIS A 85 6.34 8.04 14.73
N ASP A 86 7.05 7.45 13.80
CA ASP A 86 6.58 7.14 12.45
C ASP A 86 5.90 5.77 12.32
N ILE A 87 5.73 5.04 13.44
CA ILE A 87 4.95 3.78 13.52
C ILE A 87 3.96 3.88 14.69
N VAL A 88 2.66 3.63 14.42
CA VAL A 88 1.59 3.66 15.43
C VAL A 88 0.77 2.38 15.38
N ILE A 89 0.58 1.76 16.54
CA ILE A 89 -0.31 0.59 16.71
C ILE A 89 -1.71 1.08 17.09
N HIS A 90 -2.72 0.68 16.35
CA HIS A 90 -4.11 1.07 16.56
C HIS A 90 -4.88 0.05 17.39
N SER A 91 -4.72 -1.23 17.08
CA SER A 91 -5.46 -2.29 17.78
C SER A 91 -4.77 -3.66 17.66
N LEU A 92 -5.10 -4.53 18.62
CA LEU A 92 -4.76 -5.94 18.62
C LEU A 92 -6.06 -6.74 18.72
N LYS A 93 -6.45 -7.41 17.63
CA LYS A 93 -7.72 -8.14 17.53
C LYS A 93 -7.49 -9.65 17.55
N THR A 94 -8.28 -10.37 18.32
CA THR A 94 -8.29 -11.84 18.26
C THR A 94 -8.97 -12.26 16.96
N VAL A 95 -8.42 -13.25 16.30
CA VAL A 95 -8.95 -13.80 15.05
C VAL A 95 -8.99 -15.33 15.11
N THR A 96 -9.70 -15.94 14.19
CA THR A 96 -9.72 -17.40 14.05
C THR A 96 -8.30 -17.95 13.88
N GLN A 97 -8.04 -19.17 14.36
CA GLN A 97 -6.70 -19.79 14.36
C GLN A 97 -6.11 -19.95 12.94
N THR A 98 -6.96 -20.04 11.92
CA THR A 98 -6.56 -20.18 10.51
C THR A 98 -6.42 -18.85 9.78
N ALA A 99 -6.83 -17.71 10.40
CA ALA A 99 -6.82 -16.38 9.77
C ALA A 99 -5.42 -15.99 9.29
N HIS A 100 -5.34 -15.50 8.06
CA HIS A 100 -4.07 -15.11 7.43
C HIS A 100 -4.15 -13.67 6.90
N ALA A 101 -3.38 -12.75 7.46
CA ALA A 101 -3.46 -11.32 7.12
C ALA A 101 -3.34 -11.02 5.61
N ARG A 102 -2.56 -11.81 4.86
CA ARG A 102 -2.38 -11.60 3.42
C ARG A 102 -3.45 -12.27 2.58
N PHE A 103 -3.80 -13.52 2.88
CA PHE A 103 -4.61 -14.35 1.98
C PHE A 103 -6.10 -14.17 2.19
N ASP A 104 -6.54 -13.82 3.40
CA ASP A 104 -7.95 -13.58 3.70
C ASP A 104 -8.38 -12.12 3.48
N ALA A 105 -7.47 -11.24 3.08
CA ALA A 105 -7.83 -9.87 2.75
C ALA A 105 -8.59 -9.83 1.42
N LEU A 106 -9.83 -9.33 1.49
CA LEU A 106 -10.76 -9.22 0.36
C LEU A 106 -10.35 -8.11 -0.61
N SER A 107 -9.90 -6.98 -0.08
CA SER A 107 -9.44 -5.85 -0.91
C SER A 107 -8.38 -5.02 -0.22
N ARG A 108 -7.65 -4.24 -1.01
CA ARG A 108 -6.72 -3.20 -0.60
C ARG A 108 -7.07 -1.93 -1.35
N THR A 109 -7.04 -0.79 -0.64
CA THR A 109 -7.21 0.53 -1.23
C THR A 109 -5.91 1.31 -1.04
N TYR A 110 -5.47 1.92 -2.13
CA TYR A 110 -4.34 2.85 -2.14
C TYR A 110 -4.80 4.24 -2.55
N GLU A 111 -4.14 5.23 -1.98
CA GLU A 111 -4.21 6.61 -2.45
C GLU A 111 -2.84 7.04 -2.93
N TYR A 112 -2.80 7.81 -4.03
CA TYR A 112 -1.59 8.49 -4.49
C TYR A 112 -1.83 10.00 -4.48
N HIS A 113 -1.01 10.72 -3.73
CA HIS A 113 -1.15 12.16 -3.54
C HIS A 113 -0.16 12.94 -4.40
N ILE A 114 -0.66 13.89 -5.17
CA ILE A 114 0.12 14.84 -5.98
C ILE A 114 -0.15 16.25 -5.47
N SER A 115 0.91 17.00 -5.14
CA SER A 115 0.82 18.42 -4.84
C SER A 115 1.15 19.24 -6.09
N ASN A 116 0.34 20.28 -6.37
CA ASN A 116 0.60 21.23 -7.46
C ASN A 116 1.49 22.41 -7.03
N ARG A 117 1.91 22.44 -5.77
CA ARG A 117 2.75 23.49 -5.17
C ARG A 117 3.79 22.88 -4.23
N LYS A 118 4.91 23.57 -4.08
CA LYS A 118 5.93 23.22 -3.10
C LYS A 118 5.41 23.46 -1.68
N SER A 119 5.61 22.50 -0.80
CA SER A 119 5.32 22.62 0.63
C SER A 119 6.49 22.09 1.44
N PRO A 120 7.09 22.86 2.35
CA PRO A 120 8.17 22.37 3.20
C PRO A 120 7.69 21.39 4.28
N PHE A 121 6.38 21.37 4.58
CA PHE A 121 5.79 20.55 5.64
C PHE A 121 5.23 19.21 5.16
N GLU A 122 5.00 19.07 3.85
CA GLU A 122 4.34 17.89 3.27
C GLU A 122 5.20 17.23 2.17
N ASN A 123 6.45 17.66 2.00
CA ASN A 123 7.32 17.25 0.89
C ASN A 123 7.56 15.73 0.83
N GLU A 124 7.55 15.05 1.96
CA GLU A 124 7.76 13.60 2.06
C GLU A 124 6.49 12.76 1.91
N LEU A 125 5.32 13.42 1.76
CA LEU A 125 4.00 12.79 1.74
C LEU A 125 3.27 12.98 0.40
N HIS A 126 3.92 13.64 -0.58
CA HIS A 126 3.34 13.96 -1.88
C HIS A 126 4.39 13.87 -3.00
N TYR A 127 3.90 13.64 -4.20
CA TYR A 127 4.67 13.90 -5.41
C TYR A 127 4.42 15.33 -5.90
N GLU A 128 5.43 16.20 -5.91
CA GLU A 128 5.29 17.56 -6.47
C GLU A 128 5.24 17.50 -8.00
N LEU A 129 4.12 17.93 -8.58
CA LEU A 129 3.92 18.01 -10.02
C LEU A 129 3.15 19.31 -10.35
N ARG A 130 3.87 20.32 -10.82
CA ARG A 130 3.31 21.67 -11.05
C ARG A 130 2.51 21.80 -12.34
N GLN A 131 2.66 20.86 -13.28
CA GLN A 131 1.92 20.88 -14.51
C GLN A 131 0.43 20.65 -14.26
N LYS A 132 -0.39 21.40 -14.98
CA LYS A 132 -1.84 21.21 -14.98
C LYS A 132 -2.18 19.88 -15.65
N LEU A 133 -2.95 19.05 -14.97
CA LEU A 133 -3.39 17.76 -15.47
C LEU A 133 -4.84 17.83 -15.99
N ASP A 134 -5.11 17.15 -17.07
CA ASP A 134 -6.46 16.91 -17.58
C ASP A 134 -7.13 15.77 -16.80
N ILE A 135 -7.78 16.14 -15.68
CA ILE A 135 -8.39 15.15 -14.76
C ILE A 135 -9.58 14.43 -15.41
N GLU A 136 -10.28 15.06 -16.35
CA GLU A 136 -11.36 14.40 -17.06
C GLU A 136 -10.83 13.26 -17.92
N ALA A 137 -9.78 13.50 -18.70
CA ALA A 137 -9.12 12.46 -19.48
C ALA A 137 -8.52 11.34 -18.59
N MET A 138 -7.89 11.72 -17.46
CA MET A 138 -7.35 10.76 -16.50
C MET A 138 -8.44 9.89 -15.86
N ASN A 139 -9.63 10.45 -15.58
CA ASN A 139 -10.75 9.68 -15.04
C ASN A 139 -11.40 8.76 -16.08
N LYS A 140 -11.45 9.18 -17.36
CA LYS A 140 -11.86 8.29 -18.46
C LYS A 140 -10.91 7.10 -18.55
N ALA A 141 -9.61 7.34 -18.52
CA ALA A 141 -8.59 6.29 -18.52
C ALA A 141 -8.63 5.40 -17.26
N ALA A 142 -8.88 5.98 -16.07
CA ALA A 142 -9.00 5.20 -14.84
C ALA A 142 -10.16 4.19 -14.88
N LYS A 143 -11.27 4.53 -15.54
CA LYS A 143 -12.40 3.60 -15.73
C LYS A 143 -12.03 2.40 -16.59
N VAL A 144 -11.17 2.57 -17.60
CA VAL A 144 -10.68 1.49 -18.46
C VAL A 144 -9.98 0.39 -17.64
N LEU A 145 -9.29 0.76 -16.55
CA LEU A 145 -8.63 -0.23 -15.70
C LEU A 145 -9.59 -1.28 -15.11
N MET A 146 -10.87 -0.93 -14.93
CA MET A 146 -11.88 -1.87 -14.38
C MET A 146 -12.42 -2.86 -15.43
N GLU A 147 -12.07 -2.69 -16.70
CA GLU A 147 -12.46 -3.56 -17.81
C GLU A 147 -11.49 -4.72 -18.03
N TYR A 148 -10.33 -4.69 -17.33
CA TYR A 148 -9.25 -5.66 -17.47
C TYR A 148 -8.96 -6.41 -16.19
N GLU A 149 -8.35 -7.58 -16.31
CA GLU A 149 -7.88 -8.39 -15.18
C GLU A 149 -6.38 -8.68 -15.23
N ASP A 150 -5.78 -8.77 -16.44
CA ASP A 150 -4.35 -9.04 -16.59
C ASP A 150 -3.55 -7.72 -16.64
N PHE A 151 -2.74 -7.50 -15.60
CA PHE A 151 -1.95 -6.29 -15.43
C PHE A 151 -0.43 -6.54 -15.50
N GLU A 152 0.03 -7.50 -16.29
CA GLU A 152 1.44 -7.80 -16.46
C GLU A 152 2.25 -6.56 -16.85
N CYS A 153 1.71 -5.70 -17.74
CA CYS A 153 2.35 -4.44 -18.17
C CYS A 153 2.65 -3.46 -17.02
N PHE A 154 1.99 -3.58 -15.88
CA PHE A 154 2.23 -2.73 -14.70
C PHE A 154 3.04 -3.43 -13.60
N SER A 155 3.39 -4.70 -13.78
CA SER A 155 4.20 -5.45 -12.82
C SER A 155 5.70 -5.09 -12.95
N LYS A 156 6.41 -5.08 -11.82
CA LYS A 156 7.87 -4.99 -11.85
C LYS A 156 8.43 -6.21 -12.60
N SER A 157 9.31 -5.98 -13.56
CA SER A 157 9.99 -7.05 -14.30
C SER A 157 10.85 -7.92 -13.38
N LYS A 158 11.09 -9.19 -13.79
CA LYS A 158 11.95 -10.15 -13.07
C LYS A 158 11.47 -10.41 -11.61
N THR A 159 10.18 -10.55 -11.41
CA THR A 159 9.59 -10.97 -10.13
C THR A 159 9.01 -12.37 -10.25
N ASP A 160 9.14 -13.16 -9.19
CA ASP A 160 8.51 -14.48 -9.09
C ASP A 160 7.02 -14.32 -8.81
N VAL A 161 6.23 -14.13 -9.86
CA VAL A 161 4.79 -13.92 -9.81
C VAL A 161 4.06 -15.08 -10.49
N LYS A 162 3.19 -15.76 -9.73
CA LYS A 162 2.41 -16.90 -10.26
C LYS A 162 1.30 -16.47 -11.22
N THR A 163 0.75 -15.26 -11.07
CA THR A 163 -0.32 -14.74 -11.90
C THR A 163 -0.33 -13.21 -11.88
N TYR A 164 -0.63 -12.60 -13.01
CA TYR A 164 -0.78 -11.15 -13.18
C TYR A 164 -2.23 -10.68 -13.03
N LEU A 165 -3.14 -11.59 -12.69
CA LEU A 165 -4.56 -11.28 -12.55
C LEU A 165 -4.83 -10.49 -11.27
N CYS A 166 -5.52 -9.35 -11.43
CA CYS A 166 -6.01 -8.49 -10.37
C CYS A 166 -7.40 -7.98 -10.76
N GLN A 167 -8.31 -7.88 -9.81
CA GLN A 167 -9.63 -7.31 -10.05
C GLN A 167 -9.69 -5.92 -9.41
N ILE A 168 -9.68 -4.88 -10.25
CA ILE A 168 -9.83 -3.49 -9.81
C ILE A 168 -11.32 -3.19 -9.74
N THR A 169 -11.78 -2.75 -8.56
CA THR A 169 -13.19 -2.44 -8.29
C THR A 169 -13.46 -0.93 -8.17
N HIS A 170 -12.41 -0.13 -8.02
CA HIS A 170 -12.50 1.32 -7.97
C HIS A 170 -11.20 1.94 -8.48
N ALA A 171 -11.30 2.99 -9.30
CA ALA A 171 -10.16 3.80 -9.75
C ALA A 171 -10.66 5.20 -10.10
N GLN A 172 -10.25 6.23 -9.34
CA GLN A 172 -10.74 7.60 -9.50
C GLN A 172 -9.74 8.65 -9.06
N TRP A 173 -9.67 9.73 -9.83
CA TRP A 173 -8.98 10.98 -9.48
C TRP A 173 -9.94 11.98 -8.88
N THR A 174 -9.53 12.62 -7.81
CA THR A 174 -10.21 13.77 -7.20
C THR A 174 -9.28 14.98 -7.15
N VAL A 175 -9.88 16.17 -7.17
CA VAL A 175 -9.16 17.46 -7.11
C VAL A 175 -9.45 18.11 -5.77
N SER A 176 -8.43 18.69 -5.17
CA SER A 176 -8.53 19.54 -3.98
C SER A 176 -7.70 20.81 -4.16
N GLU A 177 -7.81 21.73 -3.22
CA GLU A 177 -6.96 22.94 -3.21
C GLU A 177 -5.46 22.63 -3.11
N LYS A 178 -5.11 21.47 -2.52
CA LYS A 178 -3.72 21.03 -2.34
C LYS A 178 -3.14 20.30 -3.56
N GLY A 179 -3.98 19.86 -4.50
CA GLY A 179 -3.56 19.09 -5.68
C GLY A 179 -4.52 17.98 -6.06
N TYR A 180 -3.98 16.81 -6.39
CA TYR A 180 -4.74 15.70 -6.94
C TYR A 180 -4.55 14.45 -6.09
N THR A 181 -5.59 13.65 -5.92
CA THR A 181 -5.54 12.34 -5.26
C THR A 181 -6.11 11.28 -6.18
N PHE A 182 -5.35 10.21 -6.41
CA PHE A 182 -5.82 9.00 -7.08
C PHE A 182 -6.15 7.94 -6.06
N THR A 183 -7.36 7.44 -6.05
CA THR A 183 -7.80 6.32 -5.20
C THR A 183 -8.02 5.09 -6.06
N ILE A 184 -7.43 3.95 -5.67
CA ILE A 184 -7.59 2.68 -6.38
C ILE A 184 -7.82 1.54 -5.38
N THR A 185 -8.81 0.68 -5.68
CA THR A 185 -9.14 -0.51 -4.88
C THR A 185 -9.12 -1.75 -5.76
N ALA A 186 -8.47 -2.81 -5.27
CA ALA A 186 -8.48 -4.11 -5.93
C ALA A 186 -8.40 -5.25 -4.90
N ASN A 187 -8.72 -6.48 -5.33
CA ASN A 187 -8.53 -7.69 -4.53
C ASN A 187 -7.04 -7.91 -4.19
N ARG A 188 -6.14 -7.57 -5.10
CA ARG A 188 -4.68 -7.60 -4.91
C ARG A 188 -4.00 -6.61 -5.86
N PHE A 189 -2.73 -6.32 -5.57
CA PHE A 189 -1.86 -5.55 -6.45
C PHE A 189 -0.54 -6.29 -6.68
N LEU A 190 0.02 -6.13 -7.87
CA LEU A 190 1.36 -6.59 -8.21
C LEU A 190 2.40 -5.59 -7.68
N ARG A 191 3.63 -6.05 -7.55
CA ARG A 191 4.73 -5.18 -7.12
C ARG A 191 4.87 -3.99 -8.07
N ASN A 192 4.91 -2.77 -7.50
CA ASN A 192 5.03 -1.50 -8.24
C ASN A 192 3.81 -1.13 -9.12
N MET A 193 2.75 -1.94 -9.16
CA MET A 193 1.61 -1.78 -10.06
C MET A 193 0.95 -0.39 -9.92
N VAL A 194 0.57 0.04 -8.73
CA VAL A 194 -0.12 1.32 -8.53
C VAL A 194 0.74 2.49 -9.03
N ARG A 195 2.04 2.49 -8.74
CA ARG A 195 2.97 3.54 -9.17
C ARG A 195 3.12 3.60 -10.69
N ALA A 196 3.12 2.46 -11.37
CA ALA A 196 3.18 2.40 -12.83
C ALA A 196 1.86 2.85 -13.47
N ILE A 197 0.71 2.47 -12.90
CA ILE A 197 -0.62 2.95 -13.31
C ILE A 197 -0.67 4.48 -13.20
N VAL A 198 -0.34 5.03 -12.04
CA VAL A 198 -0.37 6.48 -11.81
C VAL A 198 0.53 7.23 -12.79
N GLY A 199 1.75 6.73 -13.05
CA GLY A 199 2.64 7.36 -14.04
C GLY A 199 2.05 7.36 -15.45
N THR A 200 1.39 6.27 -15.85
CA THR A 200 0.72 6.19 -17.15
C THR A 200 -0.47 7.15 -17.23
N LEU A 201 -1.28 7.23 -16.17
CA LEU A 201 -2.41 8.17 -16.11
C LEU A 201 -1.94 9.65 -16.12
N ILE A 202 -0.82 9.97 -15.48
CA ILE A 202 -0.21 11.30 -15.55
C ILE A 202 0.21 11.63 -16.98
N GLU A 203 0.80 10.69 -17.73
CA GLU A 203 1.14 10.93 -19.14
C GLU A 203 -0.10 11.22 -19.99
N ILE A 204 -1.25 10.61 -19.68
CA ILE A 204 -2.54 10.95 -20.31
C ILE A 204 -2.99 12.35 -19.88
N GLY A 205 -2.93 12.69 -18.60
CA GLY A 205 -3.27 14.01 -18.08
C GLY A 205 -2.41 15.15 -18.66
N LEU A 206 -1.16 14.84 -19.01
CA LEU A 206 -0.23 15.74 -19.70
C LEU A 206 -0.41 15.75 -21.24
N LYS A 207 -1.39 14.99 -21.78
CA LYS A 207 -1.65 14.85 -23.22
C LYS A 207 -0.48 14.23 -24.01
N LYS A 208 0.39 13.47 -23.34
CA LYS A 208 1.48 12.69 -23.96
C LYS A 208 1.00 11.34 -24.45
N LYS A 209 -0.06 10.83 -23.89
CA LYS A 209 -0.77 9.61 -24.26
C LYS A 209 -2.28 9.85 -24.27
N THR A 210 -2.98 8.99 -24.97
CA THR A 210 -4.44 8.99 -25.08
C THR A 210 -5.05 7.87 -24.21
N VAL A 211 -6.37 7.84 -24.06
CA VAL A 211 -7.08 6.72 -23.43
C VAL A 211 -6.91 5.44 -24.26
N GLU A 212 -6.87 5.57 -25.61
CA GLU A 212 -6.65 4.44 -26.51
C GLU A 212 -5.24 3.83 -26.35
N ASP A 213 -4.22 4.64 -26.09
CA ASP A 213 -2.88 4.13 -25.78
C ASP A 213 -2.89 3.27 -24.51
N LEU A 214 -3.76 3.55 -23.52
CA LEU A 214 -3.88 2.71 -22.33
C LEU A 214 -4.39 1.31 -22.65
N HIS A 215 -5.37 1.19 -23.55
CA HIS A 215 -5.83 -0.12 -24.02
C HIS A 215 -4.69 -0.90 -24.67
N GLN A 216 -3.92 -0.26 -25.55
CA GLN A 216 -2.77 -0.88 -26.21
C GLN A 216 -1.68 -1.28 -25.22
N ILE A 217 -1.39 -0.45 -24.22
CA ILE A 217 -0.42 -0.74 -23.14
C ILE A 217 -0.84 -2.01 -22.38
N ILE A 218 -2.10 -2.10 -21.97
CA ILE A 218 -2.58 -3.26 -21.21
C ILE A 218 -2.52 -4.53 -22.06
N GLN A 219 -2.97 -4.45 -23.31
CA GLN A 219 -2.96 -5.58 -24.25
C GLN A 219 -1.55 -6.05 -24.63
N SER A 220 -0.57 -5.13 -24.63
CA SER A 220 0.84 -5.45 -24.95
C SER A 220 1.51 -6.35 -23.91
N LYS A 221 1.00 -6.39 -22.68
CA LYS A 221 1.60 -7.10 -21.51
C LYS A 221 3.07 -6.73 -21.26
N ASN A 222 3.53 -5.63 -21.82
CA ASN A 222 4.91 -5.19 -21.76
C ASN A 222 5.10 -4.02 -20.80
N ARG A 223 5.92 -4.21 -19.76
CA ARG A 223 6.22 -3.17 -18.76
C ARG A 223 6.84 -1.91 -19.40
N SER A 224 7.61 -2.06 -20.47
CA SER A 224 8.27 -0.94 -21.15
C SER A 224 7.29 -0.02 -21.90
N SER A 225 6.09 -0.50 -22.24
CA SER A 225 5.04 0.29 -22.88
C SER A 225 4.31 1.19 -21.88
N ALA A 226 4.27 0.79 -20.60
CA ALA A 226 3.65 1.58 -19.54
C ALA A 226 4.50 2.78 -19.14
N GLY A 227 3.87 3.79 -18.54
CA GLY A 227 4.54 4.96 -18.02
C GLY A 227 5.56 4.65 -16.91
N TYR A 228 6.32 5.66 -16.53
CA TYR A 228 7.29 5.55 -15.43
C TYR A 228 6.61 5.24 -14.09
N SER A 229 7.36 4.66 -13.18
CA SER A 229 6.87 4.47 -11.80
C SER A 229 7.04 5.77 -11.03
N VAL A 230 5.93 6.40 -10.65
CA VAL A 230 5.96 7.65 -9.86
C VAL A 230 6.67 7.46 -8.52
N PRO A 231 7.19 8.54 -7.88
CA PRO A 231 7.87 8.48 -6.59
C PRO A 231 7.03 7.77 -5.51
N ALA A 232 7.68 7.04 -4.64
CA ALA A 232 7.02 6.23 -3.61
C ALA A 232 6.33 7.08 -2.54
N GLN A 233 6.90 8.22 -2.20
CA GLN A 233 6.44 9.14 -1.15
C GLN A 233 5.00 9.65 -1.31
N GLY A 234 4.43 9.60 -2.50
CA GLY A 234 3.02 9.94 -2.71
C GLY A 234 2.06 8.78 -2.48
N LEU A 235 2.55 7.54 -2.27
CA LEU A 235 1.73 6.34 -2.20
C LEU A 235 1.41 5.93 -0.76
N PHE A 236 0.13 5.74 -0.48
CA PHE A 236 -0.40 5.31 0.80
C PHE A 236 -1.29 4.07 0.65
N LEU A 237 -1.03 3.02 1.40
CA LEU A 237 -2.01 1.97 1.65
C LEU A 237 -2.98 2.50 2.70
N THR A 238 -4.25 2.73 2.33
CA THR A 238 -5.21 3.43 3.19
C THR A 238 -6.22 2.51 3.83
N LYS A 239 -6.54 1.37 3.20
CA LYS A 239 -7.55 0.44 3.72
C LYS A 239 -7.29 -0.99 3.28
N ILE A 240 -7.52 -1.93 4.19
CA ILE A 240 -7.58 -3.37 3.91
C ILE A 240 -8.89 -3.89 4.48
N THR A 241 -9.65 -4.64 3.70
CA THR A 241 -10.91 -5.24 4.15
C THR A 241 -10.77 -6.74 4.34
N TYR A 242 -11.43 -7.26 5.36
CA TYR A 242 -11.48 -8.67 5.69
C TYR A 242 -12.92 -9.13 5.90
N PRO A 243 -13.21 -10.44 5.76
CA PRO A 243 -14.47 -11.02 6.21
C PRO A 243 -14.67 -10.76 7.70
N LYS A 244 -15.89 -10.41 8.11
CA LYS A 244 -16.21 -10.13 9.52
C LYS A 244 -16.03 -11.38 10.41
N GLU A 245 -16.23 -12.54 9.86
CA GLU A 245 -16.18 -13.85 10.50
C GLU A 245 -14.77 -14.23 11.00
N LEU A 246 -13.74 -13.55 10.52
CA LEU A 246 -12.38 -13.75 11.00
C LEU A 246 -12.16 -13.22 12.42
N PHE A 247 -12.91 -12.22 12.84
CA PHE A 247 -12.73 -11.55 14.12
C PHE A 247 -13.62 -12.18 15.20
N ILE A 248 -13.02 -12.48 16.37
CA ILE A 248 -13.66 -13.12 17.51
C ILE A 248 -13.87 -12.13 18.64
#